data_13431cde01b960ba8f071ced1b53137d
#
_entry.id   13431cde01b960ba8f071ced1b53137d
#
_cell.length_a   1.000
_cell.length_b   1.000
_cell.length_c   1.000
_cell.angle_alpha   90.00
_cell.angle_beta   90.00
_cell.angle_gamma   90.00
#
_symmetry.space_group_name_H-M   'P 1'
#
loop_
_entity.id
_entity.type
_entity.pdbx_description
1 polymer ?
#
loop_
_entity_poly.entity_id
_entity_poly.type
_entity_poly.pdbx_seq_one_letter_code
_entity_poly.pdbx_strand_id
1 'polypeptide(L)'
;PNKPIGTFMFLGPTGVGKTHLAKELAKLMFGSADALIRIDMSEYMEKFTVSRLVGAPPGYVGYEEGGQLTEKVRRKPYSIVLLDEIEKAHPDVFNILLQVMDEGRLTDSYGRTVDFKNTIVIMTSNIGTRQLKEFGKGIGFAAQIRTDDKEYSRSVITKALNKSFAPEFINRLDEIITFDQLDLNALTRIIDIELKGLYSRVERIGYKLVIDEDAKKFVATKGYDVQFGARPLKRAIQNNLEDGISELILGSEMAAGDTIKVSYDKEKDIIVMTVEK
;
A
#
# COMPACT_ATOMS: atom_id res chain seq x y z
N PRO A 1 -28.85 3.16 -1.26
CA PRO A 1 -29.10 1.88 -0.58
C PRO A 1 -28.74 0.64 -1.41
N ASN A 2 -28.53 0.79 -2.72
CA ASN A 2 -28.24 -0.32 -3.64
C ASN A 2 -26.81 -0.28 -4.20
N LYS A 3 -25.89 0.41 -3.55
CA LYS A 3 -24.48 0.56 -3.95
C LYS A 3 -23.57 0.10 -2.82
N PRO A 4 -22.27 -0.14 -3.07
CA PRO A 4 -21.28 -0.29 -2.02
C PRO A 4 -21.32 0.87 -1.02
N ILE A 5 -20.81 0.67 0.19
CA ILE A 5 -20.71 1.71 1.23
C ILE A 5 -19.94 2.93 0.70
N GLY A 6 -18.91 2.69 -0.09
CA GLY A 6 -18.12 3.72 -0.76
C GLY A 6 -17.22 3.14 -1.82
N THR A 7 -16.89 3.96 -2.80
CA THR A 7 -16.00 3.62 -3.91
C THR A 7 -14.96 4.70 -4.09
N PHE A 8 -13.69 4.37 -3.81
CA PHE A 8 -12.60 5.33 -3.74
C PHE A 8 -11.47 4.97 -4.71
N MET A 9 -10.81 5.99 -5.24
CA MET A 9 -9.56 5.83 -5.97
C MET A 9 -8.42 6.48 -5.19
N PHE A 10 -7.38 5.69 -4.89
CA PHE A 10 -6.16 6.14 -4.24
C PHE A 10 -5.08 6.35 -5.30
N LEU A 11 -4.70 7.59 -5.51
CA LEU A 11 -3.67 7.98 -6.47
C LEU A 11 -2.39 8.37 -5.76
N GLY A 12 -1.27 7.99 -6.29
CA GLY A 12 0.01 8.41 -5.77
C GLY A 12 1.15 7.49 -6.17
N PRO A 13 2.40 7.87 -5.83
CA PRO A 13 3.57 7.06 -6.10
C PRO A 13 3.49 5.67 -5.46
N THR A 14 4.30 4.76 -5.94
CA THR A 14 4.46 3.46 -5.30
C THR A 14 5.08 3.62 -3.92
N GLY A 15 4.61 2.83 -2.94
CA GLY A 15 5.23 2.76 -1.60
C GLY A 15 4.92 3.93 -0.66
N VAL A 16 3.90 4.74 -0.93
CA VAL A 16 3.45 5.83 -0.05
C VAL A 16 2.39 5.42 0.97
N GLY A 17 1.97 4.14 0.97
CA GLY A 17 1.07 3.61 1.99
C GLY A 17 -0.38 3.39 1.55
N LYS A 18 -0.71 3.45 0.26
CA LYS A 18 -2.08 3.23 -0.24
C LYS A 18 -2.70 1.92 0.24
N THR A 19 -1.99 0.81 0.05
CA THR A 19 -2.42 -0.53 0.50
C THR A 19 -2.45 -0.63 2.03
N HIS A 20 -1.52 0.03 2.72
CA HIS A 20 -1.48 0.05 4.17
C HIS A 20 -2.71 0.77 4.76
N LEU A 21 -3.08 1.91 4.20
CA LEU A 21 -4.28 2.63 4.61
C LEU A 21 -5.55 1.78 4.44
N ALA A 22 -5.68 1.06 3.31
CA ALA A 22 -6.80 0.15 3.08
C ALA A 22 -6.86 -0.96 4.15
N LYS A 23 -5.71 -1.50 4.57
CA LYS A 23 -5.61 -2.50 5.64
C LYS A 23 -6.01 -1.95 7.00
N GLU A 24 -5.55 -0.76 7.36
CA GLU A 24 -5.91 -0.11 8.62
C GLU A 24 -7.40 0.27 8.63
N LEU A 25 -7.94 0.71 7.48
CA LEU A 25 -9.37 0.98 7.33
C LEU A 25 -10.21 -0.30 7.51
N ALA A 26 -9.75 -1.45 7.02
CA ALA A 26 -10.42 -2.74 7.25
C ALA A 26 -10.49 -3.10 8.74
N LYS A 27 -9.42 -2.88 9.49
CA LYS A 27 -9.42 -3.07 10.95
C LYS A 27 -10.39 -2.14 11.64
N LEU A 28 -10.40 -0.86 11.25
CA LEU A 28 -11.25 0.15 11.87
C LEU A 28 -12.73 -0.09 11.59
N MET A 29 -13.09 -0.37 10.35
CA MET A 29 -14.48 -0.49 9.90
C MET A 29 -15.08 -1.85 10.21
N PHE A 30 -14.29 -2.92 10.09
CA PHE A 30 -14.77 -4.31 10.16
C PHE A 30 -14.08 -5.15 11.25
N GLY A 31 -13.26 -4.53 12.10
CA GLY A 31 -12.66 -5.14 13.28
C GLY A 31 -11.47 -6.07 13.01
N SER A 32 -11.08 -6.31 11.76
CA SER A 32 -9.98 -7.21 11.41
C SER A 32 -9.27 -6.79 10.12
N ALA A 33 -7.95 -6.95 10.10
CA ALA A 33 -7.16 -6.82 8.87
C ALA A 33 -7.53 -7.88 7.81
N ASP A 34 -8.08 -9.02 8.24
CA ASP A 34 -8.54 -10.09 7.34
C ASP A 34 -9.82 -9.73 6.58
N ALA A 35 -10.48 -8.64 6.95
CA ALA A 35 -11.57 -8.06 6.18
C ALA A 35 -11.10 -7.33 4.91
N LEU A 36 -9.80 -7.33 4.61
CA LEU A 36 -9.25 -6.83 3.36
C LEU A 36 -9.17 -7.95 2.31
N ILE A 37 -9.91 -7.79 1.22
CA ILE A 37 -9.80 -8.60 0.01
C ILE A 37 -8.93 -7.83 -0.97
N ARG A 38 -7.71 -8.31 -1.21
CA ARG A 38 -6.78 -7.69 -2.17
C ARG A 38 -6.72 -8.49 -3.46
N ILE A 39 -6.85 -7.80 -4.59
CA ILE A 39 -6.72 -8.35 -5.93
C ILE A 39 -5.77 -7.44 -6.71
N ASP A 40 -4.70 -8.01 -7.24
CA ASP A 40 -3.74 -7.31 -8.08
C ASP A 40 -4.21 -7.32 -9.53
N MET A 41 -4.49 -6.15 -10.09
CA MET A 41 -5.00 -6.02 -11.45
C MET A 41 -3.94 -6.32 -12.52
N SER A 42 -2.67 -6.40 -12.19
CA SER A 42 -1.64 -6.89 -13.10
C SER A 42 -1.83 -8.35 -13.52
N GLU A 43 -2.57 -9.13 -12.74
CA GLU A 43 -2.96 -10.51 -13.07
C GLU A 43 -4.15 -10.59 -14.05
N TYR A 44 -4.80 -9.46 -14.36
CA TYR A 44 -6.02 -9.34 -15.17
C TYR A 44 -5.82 -8.40 -16.37
N MET A 45 -4.63 -8.41 -16.94
CA MET A 45 -4.28 -7.59 -18.12
C MET A 45 -4.84 -8.17 -19.41
N GLU A 46 -4.97 -9.50 -19.49
CA GLU A 46 -5.41 -10.21 -20.67
C GLU A 46 -6.91 -10.55 -20.59
N LYS A 47 -7.60 -10.48 -21.73
CA LYS A 47 -9.04 -10.72 -21.79
C LYS A 47 -9.46 -12.06 -21.18
N PHE A 48 -8.71 -13.13 -21.42
CA PHE A 48 -9.03 -14.45 -20.91
C PHE A 48 -8.90 -14.55 -19.37
N THR A 49 -8.12 -13.65 -18.73
CA THR A 49 -7.96 -13.66 -17.27
C THR A 49 -9.14 -12.99 -16.56
N VAL A 50 -9.91 -12.13 -17.25
CA VAL A 50 -11.02 -11.37 -16.66
C VAL A 50 -12.11 -12.30 -16.13
N SER A 51 -12.39 -13.40 -16.82
CA SER A 51 -13.37 -14.40 -16.38
C SER A 51 -13.03 -15.01 -15.00
N ARG A 52 -11.76 -15.00 -14.59
CA ARG A 52 -11.34 -15.47 -13.26
C ARG A 52 -11.90 -14.61 -12.12
N LEU A 53 -12.32 -13.38 -12.36
CA LEU A 53 -12.94 -12.53 -11.34
C LEU A 53 -14.32 -13.02 -10.92
N VAL A 54 -15.12 -13.44 -11.88
CA VAL A 54 -16.50 -13.90 -11.66
C VAL A 54 -16.64 -15.42 -11.73
N GLY A 55 -15.63 -16.13 -12.20
CA GLY A 55 -15.58 -17.56 -12.45
C GLY A 55 -15.62 -17.91 -13.93
N ALA A 56 -15.00 -19.03 -14.28
CA ALA A 56 -15.01 -19.55 -15.64
C ALA A 56 -16.38 -20.14 -15.99
N PRO A 57 -16.79 -20.10 -17.27
CA PRO A 57 -18.01 -20.77 -17.72
C PRO A 57 -17.93 -22.30 -17.54
N PRO A 58 -19.07 -23.01 -17.47
CA PRO A 58 -19.10 -24.46 -17.40
C PRO A 58 -18.27 -25.12 -18.51
N GLY A 59 -17.45 -26.10 -18.15
CA GLY A 59 -16.60 -26.83 -19.09
C GLY A 59 -15.22 -26.20 -19.35
N TYR A 60 -14.92 -25.04 -18.77
CA TYR A 60 -13.61 -24.41 -18.85
C TYR A 60 -12.77 -24.68 -17.59
N VAL A 61 -11.46 -24.66 -17.75
CA VAL A 61 -10.50 -24.80 -16.63
C VAL A 61 -10.73 -23.68 -15.61
N GLY A 62 -10.82 -24.05 -14.33
CA GLY A 62 -11.07 -23.11 -13.23
C GLY A 62 -12.55 -22.91 -12.89
N TYR A 63 -13.48 -23.61 -13.56
CA TYR A 63 -14.91 -23.52 -13.24
C TYR A 63 -15.20 -23.89 -11.78
N GLU A 64 -14.61 -24.97 -11.27
CA GLU A 64 -14.81 -25.44 -9.90
C GLU A 64 -14.24 -24.52 -8.82
N GLU A 65 -13.25 -23.70 -9.17
CA GLU A 65 -12.62 -22.77 -8.24
C GLU A 65 -13.49 -21.54 -7.93
N GLY A 66 -14.46 -21.24 -8.79
CA GLY A 66 -15.28 -20.04 -8.72
C GLY A 66 -14.49 -18.76 -9.04
N GLY A 67 -15.14 -17.60 -8.92
CA GLY A 67 -14.55 -16.30 -9.20
C GLY A 67 -13.67 -15.80 -8.05
N GLN A 68 -12.48 -15.30 -8.38
CA GLN A 68 -11.54 -14.77 -7.38
C GLN A 68 -12.11 -13.56 -6.61
N LEU A 69 -12.92 -12.73 -7.25
CA LEU A 69 -13.60 -11.62 -6.60
C LEU A 69 -14.90 -12.08 -5.93
N THR A 70 -15.76 -12.75 -6.69
CA THR A 70 -17.12 -13.14 -6.24
C THR A 70 -17.09 -14.09 -5.06
N GLU A 71 -16.23 -15.12 -5.06
CA GLU A 71 -16.12 -16.06 -3.93
C GLU A 71 -15.54 -15.40 -2.66
N LYS A 72 -14.55 -14.52 -2.81
CA LYS A 72 -13.97 -13.82 -1.66
C LYS A 72 -14.99 -12.90 -0.98
N VAL A 73 -15.77 -12.14 -1.78
CA VAL A 73 -16.81 -11.25 -1.26
C VAL A 73 -17.98 -12.06 -0.69
N ARG A 74 -18.39 -13.14 -1.33
CA ARG A 74 -19.43 -14.04 -0.81
C ARG A 74 -19.08 -14.58 0.57
N ARG A 75 -17.81 -14.95 0.80
CA ARG A 75 -17.32 -15.44 2.10
C ARG A 75 -17.13 -14.33 3.13
N LYS A 76 -16.83 -13.10 2.67
CA LYS A 76 -16.59 -11.93 3.52
C LYS A 76 -17.40 -10.73 3.02
N PRO A 77 -18.73 -10.73 3.24
CA PRO A 77 -19.60 -9.68 2.71
C PRO A 77 -19.35 -8.29 3.33
N TYR A 78 -18.79 -8.25 4.54
CA TYR A 78 -18.36 -7.03 5.22
C TYR A 78 -16.84 -6.90 5.07
N SER A 79 -16.40 -6.25 4.00
CA SER A 79 -14.99 -6.20 3.65
C SER A 79 -14.62 -4.94 2.86
N ILE A 80 -13.32 -4.68 2.83
CA ILE A 80 -12.73 -3.77 1.86
C ILE A 80 -12.23 -4.59 0.68
N VAL A 81 -12.70 -4.25 -0.51
CA VAL A 81 -12.22 -4.81 -1.78
C VAL A 81 -11.20 -3.85 -2.35
N LEU A 82 -9.92 -4.22 -2.29
CA LEU A 82 -8.80 -3.45 -2.81
C LEU A 82 -8.37 -4.00 -4.16
N LEU A 83 -8.55 -3.21 -5.21
CA LEU A 83 -8.10 -3.50 -6.57
C LEU A 83 -6.82 -2.71 -6.81
N ASP A 84 -5.69 -3.39 -6.73
CA ASP A 84 -4.37 -2.76 -6.80
C ASP A 84 -3.93 -2.59 -8.26
N GLU A 85 -3.35 -1.43 -8.60
CA GLU A 85 -2.85 -1.09 -9.94
C GLU A 85 -3.94 -1.16 -11.03
N ILE A 86 -5.07 -0.49 -10.79
CA ILE A 86 -6.26 -0.56 -11.65
C ILE A 86 -5.99 -0.16 -13.11
N GLU A 87 -5.00 0.70 -13.36
CA GLU A 87 -4.60 1.10 -14.72
C GLU A 87 -4.07 -0.04 -15.58
N LYS A 88 -3.67 -1.15 -14.98
CA LYS A 88 -3.18 -2.35 -15.69
C LYS A 88 -4.29 -3.29 -16.11
N ALA A 89 -5.50 -3.13 -15.56
CA ALA A 89 -6.61 -4.02 -15.84
C ALA A 89 -7.06 -3.96 -17.30
N HIS A 90 -7.44 -5.12 -17.86
CA HIS A 90 -8.10 -5.19 -19.16
C HIS A 90 -9.40 -4.36 -19.13
N PRO A 91 -9.79 -3.69 -20.24
CA PRO A 91 -11.01 -2.88 -20.30
C PRO A 91 -12.29 -3.59 -19.84
N ASP A 92 -12.42 -4.89 -20.04
CA ASP A 92 -13.58 -5.67 -19.61
C ASP A 92 -13.74 -5.72 -18.08
N VAL A 93 -12.66 -5.51 -17.30
CA VAL A 93 -12.71 -5.39 -15.83
C VAL A 93 -13.56 -4.19 -15.43
N PHE A 94 -13.45 -3.08 -16.16
CA PHE A 94 -14.21 -1.86 -15.86
C PHE A 94 -15.71 -2.06 -16.01
N ASN A 95 -16.17 -2.90 -16.95
CA ASN A 95 -17.57 -3.24 -17.09
C ASN A 95 -18.11 -3.99 -15.87
N ILE A 96 -17.30 -4.91 -15.30
CA ILE A 96 -17.62 -5.61 -14.04
C ILE A 96 -17.71 -4.60 -12.89
N LEU A 97 -16.76 -3.69 -12.78
CA LEU A 97 -16.74 -2.68 -11.72
C LEU A 97 -17.88 -1.68 -11.84
N LEU A 98 -18.26 -1.26 -13.06
CA LEU A 98 -19.43 -0.41 -13.27
C LEU A 98 -20.71 -1.09 -12.75
N GLN A 99 -20.88 -2.38 -12.98
CA GLN A 99 -22.03 -3.13 -12.46
C GLN A 99 -22.00 -3.15 -10.92
N VAL A 100 -20.85 -3.41 -10.29
CA VAL A 100 -20.69 -3.36 -8.84
C VAL A 100 -21.03 -1.98 -8.29
N MET A 101 -20.54 -0.91 -8.92
CA MET A 101 -20.74 0.47 -8.45
C MET A 101 -22.18 0.94 -8.63
N ASP A 102 -22.89 0.49 -9.65
CA ASP A 102 -24.27 0.91 -9.94
C ASP A 102 -25.31 0.07 -9.21
N GLU A 103 -25.15 -1.25 -9.21
CA GLU A 103 -26.13 -2.18 -8.70
C GLU A 103 -25.79 -2.78 -7.34
N GLY A 104 -24.55 -2.62 -6.86
CA GLY A 104 -24.05 -3.21 -5.61
C GLY A 104 -24.07 -4.72 -5.60
N ARG A 105 -24.08 -5.36 -6.78
CA ARG A 105 -24.14 -6.81 -6.94
C ARG A 105 -23.41 -7.27 -8.19
N LEU A 106 -23.05 -8.53 -8.22
CA LEU A 106 -22.40 -9.18 -9.35
C LEU A 106 -22.88 -10.62 -9.44
N THR A 107 -23.19 -11.11 -10.66
CA THR A 107 -23.57 -12.49 -10.86
C THR A 107 -22.32 -13.33 -11.18
N ASP A 108 -22.12 -14.41 -10.43
CA ASP A 108 -21.01 -15.33 -10.66
C ASP A 108 -21.30 -16.34 -11.78
N SER A 109 -20.30 -17.17 -12.12
CA SER A 109 -20.42 -18.20 -13.15
C SER A 109 -21.42 -19.32 -12.82
N TYR A 110 -21.84 -19.44 -11.57
CA TYR A 110 -22.88 -20.38 -11.11
C TYR A 110 -24.28 -19.77 -11.17
N GLY A 111 -24.44 -18.53 -11.64
CA GLY A 111 -25.69 -17.80 -11.64
C GLY A 111 -26.12 -17.24 -10.27
N ARG A 112 -25.23 -17.27 -9.27
CA ARG A 112 -25.51 -16.71 -7.95
C ARG A 112 -25.25 -15.22 -7.93
N THR A 113 -26.14 -14.47 -7.31
CA THR A 113 -25.93 -13.03 -7.06
C THR A 113 -25.08 -12.84 -5.82
N VAL A 114 -23.94 -12.16 -5.98
CA VAL A 114 -23.03 -11.78 -4.89
C VAL A 114 -23.25 -10.32 -4.53
N ASP A 115 -23.52 -10.06 -3.26
CA ASP A 115 -23.85 -8.72 -2.74
C ASP A 115 -22.60 -7.95 -2.34
N PHE A 116 -22.44 -6.74 -2.84
CA PHE A 116 -21.35 -5.81 -2.54
C PHE A 116 -21.80 -4.60 -1.69
N LYS A 117 -23.07 -4.54 -1.27
CA LYS A 117 -23.63 -3.37 -0.58
C LYS A 117 -22.95 -3.06 0.76
N ASN A 118 -22.38 -4.07 1.41
CA ASN A 118 -21.67 -3.93 2.67
C ASN A 118 -20.15 -3.87 2.48
N THR A 119 -19.67 -3.66 1.26
CA THR A 119 -18.25 -3.51 0.96
C THR A 119 -17.87 -2.05 0.75
N ILE A 120 -16.59 -1.77 0.97
CA ILE A 120 -15.95 -0.55 0.50
C ILE A 120 -15.00 -0.96 -0.63
N VAL A 121 -15.16 -0.37 -1.81
CA VAL A 121 -14.29 -0.64 -2.96
C VAL A 121 -13.22 0.44 -3.04
N ILE A 122 -11.96 0.02 -3.01
CA ILE A 122 -10.81 0.90 -3.13
C ILE A 122 -9.99 0.44 -4.33
N MET A 123 -9.68 1.36 -5.22
CA MET A 123 -8.79 1.14 -6.36
C MET A 123 -7.51 1.95 -6.16
N THR A 124 -6.35 1.38 -6.44
CA THR A 124 -5.10 2.13 -6.39
C THR A 124 -4.54 2.34 -7.79
N SER A 125 -3.88 3.47 -8.00
CA SER A 125 -3.19 3.78 -9.25
C SER A 125 -1.99 4.69 -9.00
N ASN A 126 -1.00 4.58 -9.87
CA ASN A 126 0.15 5.50 -9.92
C ASN A 126 0.08 6.47 -11.11
N ILE A 127 -1.05 6.54 -11.79
CA ILE A 127 -1.28 7.46 -12.91
C ILE A 127 -1.07 8.92 -12.46
N GLY A 128 -0.50 9.71 -13.34
CA GLY A 128 -0.22 11.13 -13.11
C GLY A 128 1.06 11.41 -12.30
N THR A 129 1.59 10.43 -11.56
CA THR A 129 2.79 10.65 -10.74
C THR A 129 4.07 10.76 -11.57
N ARG A 130 4.15 10.10 -12.73
CA ARG A 130 5.28 10.25 -13.66
C ARG A 130 5.31 11.63 -14.28
N GLN A 131 4.17 12.13 -14.72
CA GLN A 131 4.03 13.46 -15.29
C GLN A 131 4.42 14.54 -14.28
N LEU A 132 4.02 14.40 -13.02
CA LEU A 132 4.43 15.34 -11.96
C LEU A 132 5.94 15.30 -11.69
N LYS A 133 6.58 14.11 -11.78
CA LYS A 133 8.04 13.97 -11.62
C LYS A 133 8.84 14.57 -12.79
N GLU A 134 8.37 14.44 -14.01
CA GLU A 134 9.01 14.99 -15.20
C GLU A 134 8.99 16.53 -15.18
N PHE A 135 7.91 17.12 -14.72
CA PHE A 135 7.79 18.57 -14.56
C PHE A 135 8.61 19.11 -13.36
N GLY A 136 8.75 18.38 -12.27
CA GLY A 136 9.61 18.76 -11.14
C GLY A 136 11.11 18.69 -11.42
N LYS A 137 11.54 18.03 -12.51
CA LYS A 137 12.93 17.97 -12.98
C LYS A 137 13.28 19.04 -14.02
N GLY A 138 12.28 19.74 -14.56
CA GLY A 138 12.46 20.80 -15.55
C GLY A 138 12.80 22.12 -14.88
N ILE A 139 14.09 22.54 -15.04
CA ILE A 139 14.65 23.86 -14.77
C ILE A 139 14.93 24.13 -13.28
N GLY A 140 16.22 24.08 -12.97
CA GLY A 140 16.82 24.45 -11.70
C GLY A 140 16.41 25.84 -11.18
N PHE A 141 15.48 25.82 -10.27
CA PHE A 141 15.33 26.82 -9.23
C PHE A 141 14.67 26.15 -8.03
N ALA A 142 15.31 26.27 -6.86
CA ALA A 142 14.70 26.00 -5.57
C ALA A 142 13.53 26.99 -5.39
N ALA A 143 12.36 26.64 -5.90
CA ALA A 143 11.17 27.47 -5.78
C ALA A 143 10.29 26.95 -4.66
N GLN A 144 10.03 27.81 -3.73
CA GLN A 144 8.96 27.72 -2.74
C GLN A 144 7.70 27.19 -3.42
N ILE A 145 7.20 26.06 -2.92
CA ILE A 145 5.92 25.46 -3.34
C ILE A 145 4.82 26.48 -3.01
N ARG A 146 4.34 27.18 -4.02
CA ARG A 146 3.20 28.12 -3.92
C ARG A 146 1.89 27.34 -4.04
N THR A 147 0.82 27.93 -3.55
CA THR A 147 -0.56 27.41 -3.66
C THR A 147 -0.97 27.10 -5.10
N ASP A 148 -0.42 27.82 -6.07
CA ASP A 148 -0.60 27.61 -7.52
C ASP A 148 -0.13 26.22 -7.99
N ASP A 149 0.87 25.61 -7.33
CA ASP A 149 1.38 24.29 -7.67
C ASP A 149 0.38 23.15 -7.33
N LYS A 150 -0.50 23.36 -6.35
CA LYS A 150 -1.53 22.36 -5.99
C LYS A 150 -2.66 22.28 -7.02
N GLU A 151 -3.11 23.43 -7.52
CA GLU A 151 -4.13 23.48 -8.58
C GLU A 151 -3.59 22.91 -9.89
N TYR A 152 -2.35 23.24 -10.22
CA TYR A 152 -1.66 22.70 -11.38
C TYR A 152 -1.51 21.17 -11.26
N SER A 153 -1.03 20.69 -10.12
CA SER A 153 -0.89 19.24 -9.85
C SER A 153 -2.22 18.51 -9.98
N ARG A 154 -3.30 19.09 -9.46
CA ARG A 154 -4.66 18.54 -9.62
C ARG A 154 -5.08 18.49 -11.08
N SER A 155 -4.80 19.55 -11.86
CA SER A 155 -5.15 19.59 -13.29
C SER A 155 -4.41 18.52 -14.09
N VAL A 156 -3.13 18.28 -13.79
CA VAL A 156 -2.32 17.24 -14.44
C VAL A 156 -2.86 15.84 -14.11
N ILE A 157 -3.17 15.61 -12.84
CA ILE A 157 -3.76 14.32 -12.39
C ILE A 157 -5.12 14.11 -13.07
N THR A 158 -5.99 15.11 -13.08
CA THR A 158 -7.31 15.03 -13.72
C THR A 158 -7.20 14.73 -15.22
N LYS A 159 -6.28 15.40 -15.93
CA LYS A 159 -6.02 15.10 -17.34
C LYS A 159 -5.52 13.68 -17.56
N ALA A 160 -4.61 13.21 -16.71
CA ALA A 160 -4.07 11.86 -16.79
C ALA A 160 -5.15 10.79 -16.53
N LEU A 161 -6.04 11.03 -15.56
CA LEU A 161 -7.19 10.16 -15.27
C LEU A 161 -8.15 10.09 -16.45
N ASN A 162 -8.56 11.24 -16.99
CA ASN A 162 -9.48 11.32 -18.13
C ASN A 162 -8.92 10.70 -19.40
N LYS A 163 -7.59 10.64 -19.52
CA LYS A 163 -6.92 9.92 -20.63
C LYS A 163 -6.91 8.40 -20.43
N SER A 164 -6.88 7.95 -19.19
CA SER A 164 -6.67 6.54 -18.85
C SER A 164 -7.96 5.79 -18.53
N PHE A 165 -9.00 6.50 -18.09
CA PHE A 165 -10.27 5.92 -17.70
C PHE A 165 -11.43 6.64 -18.41
N ALA A 166 -12.48 5.88 -18.75
CA ALA A 166 -13.68 6.45 -19.32
C ALA A 166 -14.35 7.42 -18.31
N PRO A 167 -14.89 8.56 -18.77
CA PRO A 167 -15.59 9.51 -17.90
C PRO A 167 -16.72 8.86 -17.10
N GLU A 168 -17.41 7.90 -17.67
CA GLU A 168 -18.45 7.13 -17.01
C GLU A 168 -17.95 6.41 -15.76
N PHE A 169 -16.74 5.83 -15.80
CA PHE A 169 -16.12 5.17 -14.67
C PHE A 169 -15.73 6.17 -13.58
N ILE A 170 -15.08 7.27 -13.96
CA ILE A 170 -14.64 8.32 -13.02
C ILE A 170 -15.82 8.94 -12.27
N ASN A 171 -16.93 9.17 -12.97
CA ASN A 171 -18.13 9.79 -12.38
C ASN A 171 -18.87 8.90 -11.36
N ARG A 172 -18.53 7.62 -11.29
CA ARG A 172 -19.10 6.69 -10.30
C ARG A 172 -18.28 6.54 -9.03
N LEU A 173 -17.07 7.13 -9.01
CA LEU A 173 -16.26 7.20 -7.82
C LEU A 173 -16.86 8.23 -6.85
N ASP A 174 -16.94 7.87 -5.58
CA ASP A 174 -17.37 8.81 -4.54
C ASP A 174 -16.27 9.86 -4.28
N GLU A 175 -14.99 9.44 -4.28
CA GLU A 175 -13.88 10.36 -4.11
C GLU A 175 -12.57 9.80 -4.68
N ILE A 176 -11.71 10.73 -5.10
CA ILE A 176 -10.34 10.46 -5.53
C ILE A 176 -9.39 11.08 -4.50
N ILE A 177 -8.63 10.23 -3.83
CA ILE A 177 -7.70 10.63 -2.77
C ILE A 177 -6.27 10.55 -3.30
N THR A 178 -5.56 11.67 -3.27
CA THR A 178 -4.16 11.75 -3.69
C THR A 178 -3.22 11.58 -2.51
N PHE A 179 -2.18 10.76 -2.72
CA PHE A 179 -1.10 10.50 -1.78
C PHE A 179 0.15 11.21 -2.26
N ASP A 180 0.71 12.05 -1.42
CA ASP A 180 1.95 12.76 -1.71
C ASP A 180 3.17 11.84 -1.57
N GLN A 181 4.32 12.28 -2.11
CA GLN A 181 5.60 11.64 -1.81
C GLN A 181 5.91 11.79 -0.32
N LEU A 182 6.54 10.73 0.23
CA LEU A 182 6.97 10.75 1.62
C LEU A 182 8.19 11.67 1.77
N ASP A 183 8.11 12.60 2.69
CA ASP A 183 9.23 13.41 3.15
C ASP A 183 10.02 12.69 4.26
N LEU A 184 11.14 13.25 4.68
CA LEU A 184 11.98 12.65 5.71
C LEU A 184 11.24 12.51 7.06
N ASN A 185 10.37 13.46 7.39
CA ASN A 185 9.58 13.41 8.62
C ASN A 185 8.56 12.27 8.59
N ALA A 186 7.87 12.08 7.45
CA ALA A 186 6.97 10.95 7.27
C ALA A 186 7.72 9.62 7.34
N LEU A 187 8.91 9.51 6.72
CA LEU A 187 9.75 8.33 6.77
C LEU A 187 10.20 7.99 8.19
N THR A 188 10.57 8.99 8.99
CA THR A 188 10.95 8.79 10.40
C THR A 188 9.77 8.25 11.21
N ARG A 189 8.56 8.74 10.99
CA ARG A 189 7.36 8.20 11.64
C ARG A 189 7.03 6.77 11.20
N ILE A 190 7.26 6.45 9.94
CA ILE A 190 7.06 5.08 9.43
C ILE A 190 8.07 4.13 10.07
N ILE A 191 9.33 4.54 10.20
CA ILE A 191 10.34 3.69 10.84
C ILE A 191 10.01 3.42 12.31
N ASP A 192 9.48 4.40 13.06
CA ASP A 192 9.03 4.19 14.43
C ASP A 192 7.92 3.13 14.53
N ILE A 193 7.02 3.08 13.55
CA ILE A 193 5.96 2.06 13.48
C ILE A 193 6.55 0.69 13.18
N GLU A 194 7.44 0.59 12.19
CA GLU A 194 8.08 -0.67 11.78
C GLU A 194 9.01 -1.23 12.88
N LEU A 195 9.68 -0.37 13.63
CA LEU A 195 10.58 -0.77 14.72
C LEU A 195 9.84 -1.34 15.94
N LYS A 196 8.53 -1.09 16.11
CA LYS A 196 7.78 -1.65 17.27
C LYS A 196 7.90 -3.17 17.37
N GLY A 197 7.89 -3.86 16.23
CA GLY A 197 8.09 -5.30 16.18
C GLY A 197 9.47 -5.74 16.65
N LEU A 198 10.52 -4.97 16.30
CA LEU A 198 11.88 -5.23 16.71
C LEU A 198 12.05 -4.99 18.23
N TYR A 199 11.56 -3.88 18.76
CA TYR A 199 11.57 -3.61 20.20
C TYR A 199 10.91 -4.75 20.99
N SER A 200 9.71 -5.18 20.57
CA SER A 200 8.98 -6.28 21.24
C SER A 200 9.75 -7.62 21.18
N ARG A 201 10.44 -7.92 20.07
CA ARG A 201 11.24 -9.15 19.98
C ARG A 201 12.46 -9.12 20.90
N VAL A 202 13.18 -8.00 20.95
CA VAL A 202 14.34 -7.83 21.81
C VAL A 202 13.94 -7.90 23.29
N GLU A 203 12.83 -7.27 23.66
CA GLU A 203 12.29 -7.30 25.03
C GLU A 203 11.91 -8.73 25.47
N ARG A 204 11.29 -9.52 24.57
CA ARG A 204 10.91 -10.92 24.89
C ARG A 204 12.09 -11.82 25.19
N ILE A 205 13.27 -11.54 24.65
CA ILE A 205 14.49 -12.30 24.94
C ILE A 205 15.28 -11.74 26.13
N GLY A 206 14.69 -10.74 26.82
CA GLY A 206 15.19 -10.23 28.10
C GLY A 206 16.11 -9.03 27.99
N TYR A 207 16.24 -8.38 26.85
CA TYR A 207 17.07 -7.21 26.63
C TYR A 207 16.27 -5.95 26.40
N LYS A 208 16.89 -4.79 26.59
CA LYS A 208 16.34 -3.49 26.21
C LYS A 208 17.01 -3.01 24.92
N LEU A 209 16.28 -2.31 24.09
CA LEU A 209 16.78 -1.74 22.84
C LEU A 209 16.52 -0.23 22.84
N VAL A 210 17.56 0.54 22.59
CA VAL A 210 17.51 2.00 22.43
C VAL A 210 18.17 2.36 21.11
N ILE A 211 17.42 3.00 20.21
CA ILE A 211 17.90 3.45 18.90
C ILE A 211 17.81 4.97 18.89
N ASP A 212 18.93 5.65 18.66
CA ASP A 212 18.94 7.11 18.59
C ASP A 212 18.26 7.65 17.32
N GLU A 213 17.88 8.92 17.34
CA GLU A 213 17.15 9.56 16.23
C GLU A 213 18.00 9.67 14.95
N ASP A 214 19.33 9.83 15.09
CA ASP A 214 20.22 9.90 13.93
C ASP A 214 20.35 8.53 13.26
N ALA A 215 20.41 7.44 14.05
CA ALA A 215 20.37 6.07 13.54
C ALA A 215 19.05 5.76 12.83
N LYS A 216 17.91 6.18 13.39
CA LYS A 216 16.59 6.03 12.72
C LYS A 216 16.55 6.79 11.40
N LYS A 217 17.03 8.03 11.35
CA LYS A 217 17.09 8.82 10.11
C LYS A 217 17.98 8.18 9.06
N PHE A 218 19.13 7.65 9.49
CA PHE A 218 20.04 6.92 8.60
C PHE A 218 19.34 5.72 7.95
N VAL A 219 18.70 4.87 8.76
CA VAL A 219 17.98 3.70 8.25
C VAL A 219 16.79 4.10 7.38
N ALA A 220 16.05 5.15 7.75
CA ALA A 220 14.95 5.69 6.94
C ALA A 220 15.44 6.16 5.58
N THR A 221 16.58 6.85 5.51
CA THR A 221 17.18 7.30 4.25
C THR A 221 17.65 6.14 3.39
N LYS A 222 18.29 5.12 3.97
CA LYS A 222 18.71 3.90 3.26
C LYS A 222 17.51 3.06 2.80
N GLY A 223 16.40 3.12 3.53
CA GLY A 223 15.16 2.40 3.22
C GLY A 223 14.19 3.15 2.30
N TYR A 224 14.56 4.33 1.82
CA TYR A 224 13.76 5.09 0.87
C TYR A 224 14.32 4.98 -0.54
N ASP A 225 13.43 4.72 -1.48
CA ASP A 225 13.73 4.72 -2.92
C ASP A 225 12.73 5.60 -3.65
N VAL A 226 13.21 6.43 -4.59
CA VAL A 226 12.37 7.36 -5.35
C VAL A 226 11.31 6.63 -6.20
N GLN A 227 11.60 5.40 -6.63
CA GLN A 227 10.68 4.59 -7.44
C GLN A 227 9.75 3.72 -6.59
N PHE A 228 10.27 3.17 -5.48
CA PHE A 228 9.58 2.19 -4.64
C PHE A 228 9.07 2.77 -3.32
N GLY A 229 9.36 4.04 -3.03
CA GLY A 229 8.95 4.71 -1.80
C GLY A 229 9.55 4.07 -0.56
N ALA A 230 8.74 3.80 0.46
CA ALA A 230 9.17 3.17 1.71
C ALA A 230 9.15 1.62 1.66
N ARG A 231 8.88 0.98 0.51
CA ARG A 231 8.90 -0.49 0.40
C ARG A 231 10.22 -1.13 0.83
N PRO A 232 11.41 -0.56 0.49
CA PRO A 232 12.68 -1.13 0.92
C PRO A 232 12.98 -0.97 2.41
N LEU A 233 12.16 -0.22 3.16
CA LEU A 233 12.44 0.12 4.57
C LEU A 233 12.59 -1.11 5.46
N LYS A 234 11.77 -2.14 5.27
CA LYS A 234 11.89 -3.40 6.04
C LYS A 234 13.24 -4.08 5.83
N ARG A 235 13.71 -4.09 4.59
CA ARG A 235 15.03 -4.64 4.26
C ARG A 235 16.16 -3.78 4.85
N ALA A 236 16.00 -2.45 4.84
CA ALA A 236 16.95 -1.54 5.45
C ALA A 236 17.03 -1.75 6.98
N ILE A 237 15.90 -1.95 7.66
CA ILE A 237 15.84 -2.30 9.07
C ILE A 237 16.55 -3.63 9.32
N GLN A 238 16.25 -4.66 8.54
CA GLN A 238 16.89 -5.96 8.66
C GLN A 238 18.41 -5.85 8.54
N ASN A 239 18.90 -5.32 7.43
CA ASN A 239 20.33 -5.27 7.12
C ASN A 239 21.14 -4.33 8.04
N ASN A 240 20.54 -3.22 8.50
CA ASN A 240 21.27 -2.22 9.30
C ASN A 240 21.05 -2.36 10.81
N LEU A 241 20.00 -3.05 11.23
CA LEU A 241 19.65 -3.17 12.65
C LEU A 241 19.54 -4.63 13.09
N GLU A 242 18.63 -5.42 12.51
CA GLU A 242 18.31 -6.77 13.00
C GLU A 242 19.53 -7.71 12.94
N ASP A 243 20.26 -7.71 11.82
CA ASP A 243 21.42 -8.57 11.62
C ASP A 243 22.52 -8.24 12.65
N GLY A 244 22.86 -6.95 12.82
CA GLY A 244 23.88 -6.52 13.77
C GLY A 244 23.46 -6.74 15.24
N ILE A 245 22.19 -6.54 15.59
CA ILE A 245 21.66 -6.85 16.93
C ILE A 245 21.78 -8.35 17.20
N SER A 246 21.45 -9.18 16.21
CA SER A 246 21.54 -10.64 16.34
C SER A 246 22.98 -11.11 16.53
N GLU A 247 23.94 -10.57 15.76
CA GLU A 247 25.36 -10.85 15.91
C GLU A 247 25.88 -10.41 17.30
N LEU A 248 25.45 -9.24 17.79
CA LEU A 248 25.81 -8.74 19.10
C LEU A 248 25.33 -9.66 20.24
N ILE A 249 24.08 -10.11 20.17
CA ILE A 249 23.48 -11.01 21.15
C ILE A 249 24.18 -12.38 21.16
N LEU A 250 24.55 -12.91 20.00
CA LEU A 250 25.22 -14.21 19.87
C LEU A 250 26.69 -14.16 20.22
N GLY A 251 27.36 -13.03 19.96
CA GLY A 251 28.81 -12.87 20.15
C GLY A 251 29.24 -12.26 21.49
N SER A 252 28.31 -11.77 22.31
CA SER A 252 28.61 -11.06 23.55
C SER A 252 28.07 -11.81 24.77
N GLU A 253 28.78 -11.73 25.90
CA GLU A 253 28.28 -12.16 27.21
C GLU A 253 27.31 -11.11 27.78
N MET A 254 26.05 -11.13 27.25
CA MET A 254 24.99 -10.26 27.72
C MET A 254 24.18 -10.91 28.84
N ALA A 255 23.87 -10.11 29.86
CA ALA A 255 22.97 -10.52 30.94
C ALA A 255 21.52 -10.05 30.68
N ALA A 256 20.57 -10.75 31.27
CA ALA A 256 19.16 -10.33 31.21
C ALA A 256 19.00 -8.93 31.84
N GLY A 257 18.41 -8.02 31.10
CA GLY A 257 18.21 -6.63 31.48
C GLY A 257 19.22 -5.64 30.87
N ASP A 258 20.28 -6.13 30.24
CA ASP A 258 21.24 -5.27 29.53
C ASP A 258 20.55 -4.50 28.39
N THR A 259 21.08 -3.32 28.09
CA THR A 259 20.54 -2.43 27.06
C THR A 259 21.46 -2.43 25.84
N ILE A 260 20.88 -2.76 24.70
CA ILE A 260 21.52 -2.58 23.38
C ILE A 260 21.25 -1.15 22.93
N LYS A 261 22.33 -0.38 22.77
CA LYS A 261 22.27 0.99 22.28
C LYS A 261 22.74 1.04 20.83
N VAL A 262 21.91 1.60 19.97
CA VAL A 262 22.19 1.75 18.55
C VAL A 262 22.34 3.23 18.24
N SER A 263 23.46 3.61 17.67
CA SER A 263 23.79 4.98 17.29
C SER A 263 24.35 5.06 15.88
N TYR A 264 24.36 6.27 15.31
CA TYR A 264 24.93 6.54 14.00
C TYR A 264 26.25 7.29 14.11
N ASP A 265 27.33 6.68 13.60
CA ASP A 265 28.64 7.33 13.48
C ASP A 265 28.68 8.09 12.14
N LYS A 266 28.62 9.43 12.22
CA LYS A 266 28.61 10.33 11.05
C LYS A 266 29.95 10.36 10.30
N GLU A 267 31.06 10.09 10.98
CA GLU A 267 32.37 10.13 10.34
C GLU A 267 32.63 8.89 9.49
N LYS A 268 32.12 7.74 9.94
CA LYS A 268 32.27 6.45 9.25
C LYS A 268 31.07 6.08 8.37
N ASP A 269 29.97 6.83 8.44
CA ASP A 269 28.69 6.53 7.75
C ASP A 269 28.16 5.11 8.07
N ILE A 270 28.23 4.70 9.33
CA ILE A 270 27.80 3.37 9.78
C ILE A 270 26.95 3.42 11.07
N ILE A 271 26.15 2.38 11.25
CA ILE A 271 25.49 2.12 12.53
C ILE A 271 26.49 1.45 13.49
N VAL A 272 26.52 1.95 14.71
CA VAL A 272 27.34 1.42 15.82
C VAL A 272 26.40 0.89 16.89
N MET A 273 26.71 -0.29 17.41
CA MET A 273 25.94 -0.94 18.46
C MET A 273 26.82 -1.22 19.65
N THR A 274 26.35 -0.87 20.83
CA THR A 274 27.06 -1.08 22.12
C THR A 274 26.12 -1.68 23.15
N VAL A 275 26.71 -2.40 24.13
CA VAL A 275 25.97 -2.95 25.27
C VAL A 275 26.25 -2.09 26.49
N GLU A 276 25.18 -1.58 27.09
CA GLU A 276 25.21 -0.90 28.40
C GLU A 276 24.63 -1.85 29.45
N LYS A 277 25.41 -2.11 30.52
CA LYS A 277 25.03 -2.96 31.65
C LYS A 277 24.17 -2.22 32.66
#